data_6c703a8a590f4f929c842072c3c53dfa
#
_entry.id   6c703a8a590f4f929c842072c3c53dfa
#
_cell.length_a   1.000
_cell.length_b   1.000
_cell.length_c   1.000
_cell.angle_alpha   90.00
_cell.angle_beta   90.00
_cell.angle_gamma   90.00
#
_symmetry.space_group_name_H-M   'P 1'
#
loop_
_entity.id
_entity.type
_entity.pdbx_description
1 polymer ?
#
loop_
_entity_poly.entity_id
_entity_poly.type
_entity_poly.pdbx_seq_one_letter_code
_entity_poly.pdbx_strand_id
1 'polypeptide(L)'
;MKIVVLAVGRPREKRLASLADEYLARIRPAGLVGVERVPDVAARPAEAVEREGQELLKRIRPRDCVVLLREDGTERSSRELASFLSERMEATAGRVVMVVGGPWGTSRGLGDRADALLSLSRMTFTHEMCFLFLAEQLYRAFSILAGTGYHH
;
A
#
# COMPACT_ATOMS: atom_id res chain seq x y z
N MET A 1 -4.07 -1.77 14.83
CA MET A 1 -3.62 -1.56 13.43
C MET A 1 -4.39 -2.54 12.55
N LYS A 2 -5.28 -2.03 11.72
CA LYS A 2 -6.13 -2.85 10.83
C LYS A 2 -5.60 -2.84 9.38
N ILE A 3 -4.99 -1.73 8.96
CA ILE A 3 -4.32 -1.60 7.67
C ILE A 3 -2.82 -1.45 7.88
N VAL A 4 -2.04 -2.11 7.04
CA VAL A 4 -0.59 -1.96 6.98
C VAL A 4 -0.19 -1.59 5.56
N VAL A 5 0.53 -0.51 5.39
CA VAL A 5 1.26 -0.22 4.16
C VAL A 5 2.64 -0.84 4.29
N LEU A 6 2.87 -1.89 3.51
CA LEU A 6 4.13 -2.63 3.49
C LEU A 6 4.93 -2.22 2.24
N ALA A 7 6.09 -1.62 2.43
CA ALA A 7 6.88 -1.04 1.35
C ALA A 7 8.34 -1.48 1.36
N VAL A 8 9.00 -1.36 0.20
CA VAL A 8 10.43 -1.62 0.04
C VAL A 8 11.22 -0.33 0.24
N GLY A 9 12.32 -0.43 0.97
CA GLY A 9 13.31 0.62 1.12
C GLY A 9 12.91 1.75 2.07
N ARG A 10 13.92 2.55 2.41
CA ARG A 10 13.71 3.81 3.13
C ARG A 10 13.44 4.92 2.13
N PRO A 11 12.58 5.90 2.47
CA PRO A 11 12.38 7.06 1.60
C PRO A 11 13.70 7.81 1.41
N ARG A 12 14.04 8.11 0.17
CA ARG A 12 15.21 8.92 -0.19
C ARG A 12 14.86 10.39 -0.30
N GLU A 13 13.67 10.69 -0.83
CA GLU A 13 13.14 12.04 -0.92
C GLU A 13 12.35 12.40 0.34
N LYS A 14 13.01 13.19 1.21
CA LYS A 14 12.45 13.55 2.53
C LYS A 14 11.14 14.33 2.45
N ARG A 15 10.95 15.14 1.40
CA ARG A 15 9.72 15.93 1.23
C ARG A 15 8.52 15.03 0.96
N LEU A 16 8.68 14.02 0.11
CA LEU A 16 7.61 13.04 -0.17
C LEU A 16 7.30 12.21 1.08
N ALA A 17 8.33 11.77 1.80
CA ALA A 17 8.17 11.03 3.04
C ALA A 17 7.41 11.83 4.11
N SER A 18 7.82 13.08 4.34
CA SER A 18 7.16 13.96 5.32
C SER A 18 5.69 14.19 4.97
N LEU A 19 5.38 14.45 3.70
CA LEU A 19 4.01 14.67 3.26
C LEU A 19 3.15 13.39 3.40
N ALA A 20 3.70 12.23 3.08
CA ALA A 20 2.99 10.96 3.28
C ALA A 20 2.70 10.70 4.77
N ASP A 21 3.67 10.96 5.63
CA ASP A 21 3.51 10.82 7.09
C ASP A 21 2.43 11.78 7.63
N GLU A 22 2.34 13.01 7.10
CA GLU A 22 1.28 13.95 7.46
C GLU A 22 -0.11 13.42 7.10
N TYR A 23 -0.30 12.85 5.90
CA TYR A 23 -1.58 12.25 5.52
C TYR A 23 -1.94 11.08 6.43
N LEU A 24 -1.01 10.17 6.68
CA LEU A 24 -1.25 9.01 7.55
C LEU A 24 -1.55 9.43 8.99
N ALA A 25 -0.88 10.47 9.51
CA ALA A 25 -1.11 10.98 10.86
C ALA A 25 -2.50 11.62 11.03
N ARG A 26 -3.16 12.06 9.97
CA ARG A 26 -4.53 12.61 10.01
C ARG A 26 -5.61 11.53 10.07
N ILE A 27 -5.30 10.28 9.72
CA ILE A 27 -6.29 9.18 9.71
C ILE A 27 -6.80 8.92 11.14
N ARG A 28 -8.12 8.76 11.27
CA ARG A 28 -8.77 8.46 12.55
C ARG A 28 -9.57 7.15 12.44
N PRO A 29 -9.64 6.33 13.50
CA PRO A 29 -8.92 6.51 14.76
C PRO A 29 -7.40 6.38 14.59
N ALA A 30 -6.64 7.04 15.47
CA ALA A 30 -5.18 6.92 15.46
C ALA A 30 -4.73 5.46 15.59
N GLY A 31 -3.68 5.08 14.86
CA GLY A 31 -3.17 3.70 14.85
C GLY A 31 -3.97 2.72 13.98
N LEU A 32 -4.98 3.17 13.25
CA LEU A 32 -5.73 2.33 12.30
C LEU A 32 -4.84 1.87 11.15
N VAL A 33 -4.00 2.75 10.63
CA VAL A 33 -3.04 2.49 9.57
C VAL A 33 -1.62 2.53 10.14
N GLY A 34 -0.82 1.53 9.81
CA GLY A 34 0.60 1.50 10.13
C GLY A 34 1.45 1.30 8.88
N VAL A 35 2.74 1.58 9.02
CA VAL A 35 3.73 1.40 7.94
C VAL A 35 4.79 0.42 8.41
N GLU A 36 5.04 -0.59 7.59
CA GLU A 36 6.16 -1.51 7.73
C GLU A 36 7.03 -1.42 6.48
N ARG A 37 8.34 -1.60 6.64
CA ARG A 37 9.28 -1.55 5.52
C ARG A 37 10.24 -2.73 5.58
N VAL A 38 10.58 -3.24 4.41
CA VAL A 38 11.68 -4.18 4.22
C VAL A 38 12.85 -3.46 3.55
N PRO A 39 14.10 -3.88 3.79
CA PRO A 39 15.25 -3.28 3.11
C PRO A 39 15.16 -3.42 1.58
N ASP A 40 15.59 -2.40 0.86
CA ASP A 40 15.88 -2.52 -0.56
C ASP A 40 17.14 -3.35 -0.79
N VAL A 41 17.19 -4.05 -1.90
CA VAL A 41 18.29 -4.96 -2.26
C VAL A 41 19.12 -4.36 -3.37
N ALA A 42 20.42 -4.12 -3.08
CA ALA A 42 21.39 -3.69 -4.06
C ALA A 42 21.88 -4.90 -4.90
N ALA A 43 21.13 -5.23 -5.94
CA ALA A 43 21.40 -6.34 -6.84
C ALA A 43 20.93 -6.02 -8.27
N ARG A 44 21.11 -6.94 -9.20
CA ARG A 44 20.49 -6.86 -10.53
C ARG A 44 18.96 -6.81 -10.39
N PRO A 45 18.22 -6.12 -11.28
CA PRO A 45 16.79 -5.93 -11.15
C PRO A 45 15.99 -7.21 -10.84
N ALA A 46 16.21 -8.28 -11.59
CA ALA A 46 15.49 -9.55 -11.37
C ALA A 46 15.79 -10.19 -10.01
N GLU A 47 17.04 -10.13 -9.56
CA GLU A 47 17.44 -10.64 -8.24
C GLU A 47 16.88 -9.74 -7.10
N ALA A 48 16.93 -8.43 -7.27
CA ALA A 48 16.39 -7.48 -6.32
C ALA A 48 14.89 -7.72 -6.11
N VAL A 49 14.11 -7.83 -7.19
CA VAL A 49 12.67 -8.11 -7.17
C VAL A 49 12.37 -9.40 -6.39
N GLU A 50 13.11 -10.48 -6.67
CA GLU A 50 12.88 -11.77 -6.01
C GLU A 50 13.20 -11.72 -4.52
N ARG A 51 14.34 -11.15 -4.14
CA ARG A 51 14.77 -11.05 -2.74
C ARG A 51 13.89 -10.12 -1.93
N GLU A 52 13.53 -8.96 -2.47
CA GLU A 52 12.57 -8.03 -1.86
C GLU A 52 11.19 -8.69 -1.71
N GLY A 53 10.74 -9.43 -2.71
CA GLY A 53 9.50 -10.20 -2.67
C GLY A 53 9.48 -11.22 -1.53
N GLN A 54 10.58 -11.94 -1.32
CA GLN A 54 10.70 -12.88 -0.20
C GLN A 54 10.64 -12.18 1.16
N GLU A 55 11.30 -11.02 1.32
CA GLU A 55 11.25 -10.24 2.56
C GLU A 55 9.84 -9.67 2.83
N LEU A 56 9.14 -9.21 1.78
CA LEU A 56 7.75 -8.78 1.88
C LEU A 56 6.84 -9.93 2.32
N LEU A 57 6.98 -11.11 1.71
CA LEU A 57 6.19 -12.29 2.05
C LEU A 57 6.36 -12.72 3.51
N LYS A 58 7.55 -12.61 4.10
CA LYS A 58 7.80 -12.90 5.52
C LYS A 58 7.01 -11.99 6.48
N ARG A 59 6.62 -10.79 6.04
CA ARG A 59 5.83 -9.85 6.85
C ARG A 59 4.33 -10.08 6.77
N ILE A 60 3.87 -10.84 5.78
CA ILE A 60 2.47 -11.17 5.54
C ILE A 60 2.10 -12.41 6.35
N ARG A 61 1.03 -12.29 7.11
CA ARG A 61 0.50 -13.39 7.93
C ARG A 61 -0.53 -14.20 7.14
N PRO A 62 -0.78 -15.47 7.50
CA PRO A 62 -1.72 -16.31 6.77
C PRO A 62 -3.15 -15.74 6.64
N ARG A 63 -3.60 -14.99 7.64
CA ARG A 63 -4.96 -14.40 7.68
C ARG A 63 -5.03 -12.97 7.16
N ASP A 64 -3.92 -12.41 6.70
CA ASP A 64 -3.93 -11.06 6.13
C ASP A 64 -4.57 -11.08 4.73
N CYS A 65 -5.35 -10.05 4.42
CA CYS A 65 -5.81 -9.75 3.07
C CYS A 65 -4.76 -8.88 2.38
N VAL A 66 -4.17 -9.37 1.31
CA VAL A 66 -3.07 -8.73 0.59
C VAL A 66 -3.58 -7.99 -0.63
N VAL A 67 -3.39 -6.69 -0.67
CA VAL A 67 -3.67 -5.82 -1.81
C VAL A 67 -2.35 -5.33 -2.38
N LEU A 68 -1.99 -5.83 -3.54
CA LEU A 68 -0.74 -5.49 -4.22
C LEU A 68 -0.96 -4.33 -5.19
N LEU A 69 -0.19 -3.25 -5.02
CA LEU A 69 -0.21 -2.13 -5.96
C LEU A 69 0.58 -2.48 -7.21
N ARG A 70 -0.11 -2.44 -8.35
CA ARG A 70 0.46 -2.65 -9.68
C ARG A 70 -0.31 -1.83 -10.70
N GLU A 71 0.38 -1.32 -11.72
CA GLU A 71 -0.23 -0.51 -12.79
C GLU A 71 -1.24 -1.27 -13.65
N ASP A 72 -1.13 -2.61 -13.72
CA ASP A 72 -2.06 -3.51 -14.40
C ASP A 72 -3.18 -4.04 -13.50
N GLY A 73 -3.29 -3.54 -12.27
CA GLY A 73 -4.36 -3.89 -11.33
C GLY A 73 -5.69 -3.22 -11.67
N THR A 74 -6.68 -3.45 -10.81
CA THR A 74 -8.00 -2.84 -10.93
C THR A 74 -7.93 -1.36 -10.57
N GLU A 75 -8.33 -0.49 -11.49
CA GLU A 75 -8.52 0.94 -11.22
C GLU A 75 -9.82 1.16 -10.43
N ARG A 76 -9.77 2.08 -9.48
CA ARG A 76 -10.93 2.45 -8.65
C ARG A 76 -10.99 3.96 -8.48
N SER A 77 -12.19 4.51 -8.45
CA SER A 77 -12.39 5.86 -7.93
C SER A 77 -12.11 5.91 -6.44
N SER A 78 -11.91 7.10 -5.87
CA SER A 78 -11.69 7.25 -4.43
C SER A 78 -12.86 6.71 -3.59
N ARG A 79 -14.10 6.83 -4.06
CA ARG A 79 -15.29 6.26 -3.40
C ARG A 79 -15.29 4.73 -3.45
N GLU A 80 -14.97 4.15 -4.60
CA GLU A 80 -14.85 2.69 -4.76
C GLU A 80 -13.71 2.13 -3.92
N LEU A 81 -12.59 2.86 -3.79
CA LEU A 81 -11.50 2.48 -2.90
C LEU A 81 -11.95 2.49 -1.44
N ALA A 82 -12.70 3.52 -1.01
CA ALA A 82 -13.23 3.60 0.35
C ALA A 82 -14.14 2.39 0.67
N SER A 83 -15.08 2.08 -0.21
CA SER A 83 -15.96 0.91 -0.06
C SER A 83 -15.19 -0.40 -0.04
N PHE A 84 -14.26 -0.56 -0.97
CA PHE A 84 -13.39 -1.74 -1.05
C PHE A 84 -12.60 -1.96 0.26
N LEU A 85 -11.99 -0.91 0.81
CA LEU A 85 -11.24 -1.01 2.06
C LEU A 85 -12.15 -1.37 3.25
N SER A 86 -13.34 -0.78 3.33
CA SER A 86 -14.34 -1.11 4.38
C SER A 86 -14.71 -2.59 4.32
N GLU A 87 -15.09 -3.08 3.14
CA GLU A 87 -15.44 -4.48 2.92
C GLU A 87 -14.30 -5.44 3.30
N ARG A 88 -13.05 -5.11 2.89
CA ARG A 88 -11.88 -5.93 3.22
C ARG A 88 -11.57 -5.94 4.71
N MET A 89 -11.67 -4.79 5.37
CA MET A 89 -11.47 -4.71 6.81
C MET A 89 -12.51 -5.49 7.61
N GLU A 90 -13.75 -5.56 7.14
CA GLU A 90 -14.82 -6.33 7.77
C GLU A 90 -14.68 -7.83 7.53
N ALA A 91 -14.35 -8.21 6.30
CA ALA A 91 -14.30 -9.62 5.88
C ALA A 91 -13.05 -10.35 6.38
N THR A 92 -11.94 -9.63 6.64
CA THR A 92 -10.69 -10.31 7.04
C THR A 92 -10.51 -10.38 8.56
N ALA A 93 -10.14 -11.57 9.04
CA ALA A 93 -9.76 -11.77 10.44
C ALA A 93 -8.36 -11.21 10.77
N GLY A 94 -7.53 -11.01 9.75
CA GLY A 94 -6.20 -10.41 9.84
C GLY A 94 -6.19 -8.92 9.56
N ARG A 95 -5.09 -8.46 8.99
CA ARG A 95 -4.90 -7.07 8.53
C ARG A 95 -5.18 -6.97 7.04
N VAL A 96 -5.53 -5.80 6.55
CA VAL A 96 -5.42 -5.47 5.13
C VAL A 96 -4.00 -4.95 4.89
N VAL A 97 -3.20 -5.69 4.14
CA VAL A 97 -1.80 -5.34 3.85
C VAL A 97 -1.72 -4.81 2.43
N MET A 98 -1.47 -3.52 2.31
CA MET A 98 -1.28 -2.85 1.03
C MET A 98 0.21 -2.81 0.69
N VAL A 99 0.61 -3.50 -0.36
CA VAL A 99 2.01 -3.69 -0.71
C VAL A 99 2.42 -2.75 -1.82
N VAL A 100 3.45 -1.94 -1.54
CA VAL A 100 4.13 -1.07 -2.51
C VAL A 100 5.49 -1.68 -2.82
N GLY A 101 5.68 -2.15 -4.03
CA GLY A 101 6.93 -2.74 -4.48
C GLY A 101 8.08 -1.73 -4.57
N GLY A 102 9.28 -2.23 -4.80
CA GLY A 102 10.46 -1.43 -5.06
C GLY A 102 10.52 -0.87 -6.49
N PRO A 103 11.64 -0.22 -6.87
CA PRO A 103 11.77 0.47 -8.16
C PRO A 103 11.68 -0.46 -9.37
N TRP A 104 11.92 -1.74 -9.21
CA TRP A 104 11.92 -2.74 -10.30
C TRP A 104 10.64 -3.58 -10.36
N GLY A 105 9.62 -3.25 -9.54
CA GLY A 105 8.35 -3.96 -9.52
C GLY A 105 8.26 -5.02 -8.43
N THR A 106 7.43 -6.05 -8.65
CA THR A 106 7.07 -7.06 -7.67
C THR A 106 7.30 -8.47 -8.20
N SER A 107 7.67 -9.39 -7.30
CA SER A 107 7.92 -10.79 -7.66
C SER A 107 6.63 -11.54 -8.01
N ARG A 108 6.79 -12.63 -8.77
CA ARG A 108 5.68 -13.53 -9.08
C ARG A 108 5.06 -14.15 -7.82
N GLY A 109 5.90 -14.58 -6.86
CA GLY A 109 5.42 -15.16 -5.60
C GLY A 109 4.56 -14.20 -4.80
N LEU A 110 4.88 -12.91 -4.82
CA LEU A 110 4.05 -11.88 -4.20
C LEU A 110 2.72 -11.69 -4.95
N GLY A 111 2.76 -11.71 -6.28
CA GLY A 111 1.56 -11.70 -7.12
C GLY A 111 0.64 -12.89 -6.85
N ASP A 112 1.19 -14.09 -6.72
CA ASP A 112 0.44 -15.31 -6.41
C ASP A 112 -0.19 -15.27 -5.00
N ARG A 113 0.44 -14.57 -4.05
CA ARG A 113 -0.09 -14.38 -2.69
C ARG A 113 -1.16 -13.29 -2.61
N ALA A 114 -1.19 -12.37 -3.55
CA ALA A 114 -2.12 -11.23 -3.50
C ALA A 114 -3.58 -11.67 -3.64
N ASP A 115 -4.44 -11.16 -2.76
CA ASP A 115 -5.88 -11.37 -2.81
C ASP A 115 -6.56 -10.37 -3.76
N ALA A 116 -5.90 -9.25 -4.03
CA ALA A 116 -6.34 -8.25 -5.01
C ALA A 116 -5.15 -7.46 -5.57
N LEU A 117 -5.30 -7.01 -6.81
CA LEU A 117 -4.39 -6.07 -7.45
C LEU A 117 -5.08 -4.70 -7.55
N LEU A 118 -4.43 -3.65 -7.08
CA LEU A 118 -4.93 -2.29 -7.15
C LEU A 118 -4.02 -1.44 -8.03
N SER A 119 -4.60 -0.75 -9.01
CA SER A 119 -3.91 0.27 -9.79
C SER A 119 -4.30 1.67 -9.32
N LEU A 120 -3.30 2.48 -8.97
CA LEU A 120 -3.50 3.92 -8.73
C LEU A 120 -3.64 4.67 -10.05
N SER A 121 -3.01 4.17 -11.11
CA SER A 121 -3.04 4.70 -12.47
C SER A 121 -2.38 3.68 -13.40
N ARG A 122 -2.74 3.71 -14.68
CA ARG A 122 -2.00 2.96 -15.72
C ARG A 122 -0.66 3.59 -16.07
N MET A 123 -0.40 4.80 -15.58
CA MET A 123 0.92 5.43 -15.67
C MET A 123 1.87 4.81 -14.64
N THR A 124 3.15 4.73 -14.99
CA THR A 124 4.21 4.29 -14.07
C THR A 124 4.68 5.47 -13.23
N PHE A 125 4.66 5.28 -11.93
CA PHE A 125 5.21 6.22 -10.95
C PHE A 125 6.44 5.62 -10.26
N THR A 126 7.30 6.48 -9.71
CA THR A 126 8.31 5.99 -8.77
C THR A 126 7.62 5.36 -7.56
N HIS A 127 8.27 4.39 -6.90
CA HIS A 127 7.70 3.75 -5.71
C HIS A 127 7.44 4.73 -4.56
N GLU A 128 8.23 5.81 -4.44
CA GLU A 128 8.00 6.86 -3.43
C GLU A 128 6.77 7.71 -3.75
N MET A 129 6.51 8.01 -5.02
CA MET A 129 5.27 8.67 -5.45
C MET A 129 4.06 7.75 -5.25
N CYS A 130 4.17 6.47 -5.58
CA CYS A 130 3.11 5.49 -5.28
C CYS A 130 2.76 5.48 -3.79
N PHE A 131 3.78 5.47 -2.93
CA PHE A 131 3.57 5.50 -1.49
C PHE A 131 2.83 6.77 -1.03
N LEU A 132 3.23 7.94 -1.55
CA LEU A 132 2.58 9.21 -1.24
C LEU A 132 1.12 9.24 -1.72
N PHE A 133 0.87 8.85 -2.97
CA PHE A 133 -0.49 8.79 -3.50
C PHE A 133 -1.37 7.82 -2.71
N LEU A 134 -0.83 6.66 -2.33
CA LEU A 134 -1.55 5.73 -1.48
C LEU A 134 -1.87 6.33 -0.10
N ALA A 135 -0.92 7.01 0.53
CA ALA A 135 -1.13 7.67 1.82
C ALA A 135 -2.25 8.72 1.76
N GLU A 136 -2.26 9.55 0.72
CA GLU A 136 -3.33 10.53 0.48
C GLU A 136 -4.67 9.84 0.22
N GLN A 137 -4.72 8.81 -0.61
CA GLN A 137 -5.95 8.09 -0.91
C GLN A 137 -6.48 7.30 0.29
N LEU A 138 -5.63 6.79 1.17
CA LEU A 138 -6.05 6.21 2.45
C LEU A 138 -6.71 7.27 3.33
N TYR A 139 -6.09 8.44 3.49
CA TYR A 139 -6.71 9.53 4.24
C TYR A 139 -8.06 9.95 3.64
N ARG A 140 -8.14 10.09 2.32
CA ARG A 140 -9.37 10.40 1.59
C ARG A 140 -10.44 9.33 1.79
N ALA A 141 -10.09 8.06 1.67
CA ALA A 141 -11.02 6.94 1.87
C ALA A 141 -11.63 6.95 3.28
N PHE A 142 -10.80 7.12 4.31
CA PHE A 142 -11.32 7.22 5.69
C PHE A 142 -12.14 8.50 5.94
N SER A 143 -11.81 9.59 5.26
CA SER A 143 -12.62 10.81 5.28
C SER A 143 -14.00 10.59 4.64
N ILE A 144 -14.07 9.84 3.54
CA ILE A 144 -15.33 9.45 2.89
C ILE A 144 -16.16 8.58 3.85
N LEU A 145 -15.56 7.55 4.43
CA LEU A 145 -16.24 6.62 5.35
C LEU A 145 -16.74 7.32 6.62
N ALA A 146 -16.03 8.31 7.10
CA ALA A 146 -16.42 9.12 8.26
C ALA A 146 -17.38 10.28 7.93
N GLY A 147 -17.67 10.53 6.66
CA GLY A 147 -18.54 11.64 6.22
C GLY A 147 -17.94 13.03 6.45
N THR A 148 -16.60 13.14 6.53
CA THR A 148 -15.94 14.44 6.63
C THR A 148 -15.88 15.15 5.27
N GLY A 149 -15.78 16.47 5.26
CA GLY A 149 -15.83 17.28 4.03
C GLY A 149 -14.52 17.28 3.18
N TYR A 150 -13.59 16.37 3.37
CA TYR A 150 -12.32 16.37 2.64
C TYR A 150 -12.48 15.99 1.15
N HIS A 151 -13.40 15.07 0.84
CA HIS A 151 -13.66 14.66 -0.54
C HIS A 151 -14.75 15.54 -1.17
N HIS A 152 -14.39 16.26 -2.23
CA HIS A 152 -15.29 17.14 -3.00
C HIS A 152 -15.68 16.51 -4.33
#